data_683c27d4c2f2e47ee46e8affea273f6b
#
_entry.id   683c27d4c2f2e47ee46e8affea273f6b
#
_cell.length_a   1.000
_cell.length_b   1.000
_cell.length_c   1.000
_cell.angle_alpha   90.00
_cell.angle_beta   90.00
_cell.angle_gamma   90.00
#
_symmetry.space_group_name_H-M   'P 1'
#
loop_
_entity.id
_entity.type
_entity.pdbx_description
1 polymer ?
#
loop_
_entity_poly.entity_id
_entity_poly.type
_entity_poly.pdbx_seq_one_letter_code
_entity_poly.pdbx_strand_id
1 'polypeptide(L)' 'MSGDVNCDNRVDVSDAVLLKCYLLDSTKYPISAQGKANADVHGNNGLNAQDAVTIQKYVIRLINSLPV' A
#
# COMPACT_ATOMS: atom_id res chain seq x y z
N MET A 1 -9.56 -5.01 -0.28
CA MET A 1 -8.78 -5.24 0.97
C MET A 1 -7.78 -4.11 1.16
N SER A 2 -7.96 -3.30 2.16
CA SER A 2 -7.07 -2.16 2.42
C SER A 2 -5.63 -2.64 2.66
N GLY A 3 -4.70 -2.03 1.94
CA GLY A 3 -3.28 -2.40 2.03
C GLY A 3 -2.85 -3.49 1.06
N ASP A 4 -3.79 -4.15 0.39
CA ASP A 4 -3.47 -5.21 -0.58
C ASP A 4 -3.16 -4.60 -1.95
N VAL A 5 -1.96 -4.10 -2.11
CA VAL A 5 -1.54 -3.33 -3.28
C VAL A 5 -1.40 -4.21 -4.52
N ASN A 6 -0.93 -5.44 -4.35
CA ASN A 6 -0.73 -6.36 -5.46
C ASN A 6 -1.94 -7.28 -5.74
N CYS A 7 -3.02 -7.11 -4.97
CA CYS A 7 -4.28 -7.84 -5.16
C CYS A 7 -4.13 -9.36 -5.07
N ASP A 8 -3.34 -9.83 -4.09
CA ASP A 8 -3.15 -11.27 -3.86
C ASP A 8 -3.93 -11.80 -2.65
N ASN A 9 -4.85 -10.98 -2.12
CA ASN A 9 -5.70 -11.29 -0.96
C ASN A 9 -4.92 -11.37 0.36
N ARG A 10 -3.78 -10.71 0.45
CA ARG A 10 -3.00 -10.59 1.68
C ARG A 10 -2.39 -9.22 1.79
N VAL A 11 -2.11 -8.81 3.01
CA VAL A 11 -1.35 -7.59 3.27
C VAL A 11 -0.05 -7.98 3.95
N ASP A 12 1.06 -7.84 3.23
CA ASP A 12 2.38 -8.19 3.74
C ASP A 12 3.42 -7.17 3.26
N VAL A 13 4.69 -7.45 3.53
CA VAL A 13 5.75 -6.50 3.18
C VAL A 13 5.85 -6.27 1.67
N SER A 14 5.44 -7.25 0.86
CA SER A 14 5.44 -7.11 -0.61
C SER A 14 4.54 -5.96 -1.06
N ASP A 15 3.43 -5.71 -0.37
CA ASP A 15 2.53 -4.60 -0.69
C ASP A 15 3.21 -3.26 -0.49
N ALA A 16 3.90 -3.08 0.63
CA ALA A 16 4.63 -1.85 0.90
C ALA A 16 5.78 -1.65 -0.10
N VAL A 17 6.50 -2.72 -0.43
CA VAL A 17 7.59 -2.67 -1.40
C VAL A 17 7.06 -2.28 -2.78
N LEU A 18 5.97 -2.92 -3.23
CA LEU A 18 5.38 -2.60 -4.53
C LEU A 18 4.94 -1.13 -4.59
N LEU A 19 4.30 -0.64 -3.54
CA LEU A 19 3.88 0.76 -3.50
C LEU A 19 5.07 1.70 -3.56
N LYS A 20 6.15 1.41 -2.83
CA LYS A 20 7.37 2.22 -2.89
C LYS A 20 7.96 2.24 -4.30
N CYS A 21 8.01 1.08 -4.95
CA CYS A 21 8.51 0.99 -6.33
C CYS A 21 7.64 1.78 -7.29
N TYR A 22 6.33 1.69 -7.14
CA TYR A 22 5.39 2.46 -7.95
C TYR A 22 5.61 3.96 -7.79
N LEU A 23 5.83 4.42 -6.57
CA LEU A 23 6.06 5.85 -6.31
C LEU A 23 7.38 6.35 -6.92
N LEU A 24 8.36 5.47 -7.06
CA LEU A 24 9.63 5.80 -7.70
C LEU A 24 9.54 5.75 -9.23
N ASP A 25 8.85 4.76 -9.77
CA ASP A 25 8.73 4.57 -11.22
C ASP A 25 7.44 3.83 -11.54
N SER A 26 6.37 4.58 -11.73
CA SER A 26 5.04 4.02 -11.97
C SER A 26 4.93 3.31 -13.31
N THR A 27 5.80 3.60 -14.26
CA THR A 27 5.81 2.94 -15.56
C THR A 27 6.40 1.54 -15.46
N LYS A 28 7.48 1.41 -14.70
CA LYS A 28 8.17 0.12 -14.53
C LYS A 28 7.45 -0.80 -13.54
N TYR A 29 6.79 -0.23 -12.53
CA TYR A 29 6.10 -0.97 -11.47
C TYR A 29 4.64 -0.54 -11.40
N PRO A 30 3.82 -0.89 -12.40
CA PRO A 30 2.43 -0.45 -12.42
C PRO A 30 1.60 -1.16 -11.35
N ILE A 31 0.56 -0.48 -10.89
CA ILE A 31 -0.40 -1.01 -9.93
C ILE A 31 -1.78 -0.94 -10.58
N SER A 32 -2.59 -1.99 -10.41
CA SER A 32 -3.96 -2.00 -10.94
C SER A 32 -4.82 -0.94 -10.27
N ALA A 33 -5.96 -0.60 -10.88
CA ALA A 33 -6.88 0.36 -10.29
C ALA A 33 -7.34 -0.09 -8.90
N GLN A 34 -7.62 -1.38 -8.72
CA GLN A 34 -8.00 -1.93 -7.42
C GLN A 34 -6.84 -1.84 -6.43
N GLY A 35 -5.62 -2.13 -6.87
CA GLY A 35 -4.43 -2.01 -6.02
C GLY A 35 -4.20 -0.58 -5.56
N LYS A 36 -4.42 0.40 -6.42
CA LYS A 36 -4.32 1.82 -6.04
C LYS A 36 -5.34 2.18 -4.97
N ALA A 37 -6.58 1.73 -5.14
CA ALA A 37 -7.62 1.98 -4.14
C ALA A 37 -7.28 1.33 -2.82
N ASN A 38 -6.75 0.10 -2.85
CA ASN A 38 -6.34 -0.61 -1.64
C ASN A 38 -5.13 0.04 -0.96
N ALA A 39 -4.27 0.68 -1.74
CA ALA A 39 -3.02 1.27 -1.24
C ALA A 39 -3.24 2.60 -0.51
N ASP A 40 -4.34 3.29 -0.74
CA ASP A 40 -4.61 4.59 -0.12
C ASP A 40 -5.14 4.37 1.30
N VAL A 41 -4.21 4.12 2.23
CA VAL A 41 -4.55 3.72 3.61
C VAL A 41 -4.29 4.80 4.66
N HIS A 42 -3.79 5.97 4.24
CA HIS A 42 -3.48 7.05 5.17
C HIS A 42 -4.08 8.36 4.67
N GLY A 43 -5.08 8.85 5.37
CA GLY A 43 -5.67 10.17 5.12
C GLY A 43 -6.50 10.30 3.86
N ASN A 44 -6.62 9.26 3.06
CA ASN A 44 -7.46 9.23 1.86
C ASN A 44 -7.18 10.41 0.92
N ASN A 45 -5.91 10.78 0.78
CA ASN A 45 -5.48 11.96 0.02
C ASN A 45 -4.62 11.61 -1.19
N GLY A 46 -4.74 10.40 -1.70
CA GLY A 46 -3.95 9.91 -2.82
C GLY A 46 -2.72 9.11 -2.35
N LEU A 47 -2.03 8.52 -3.30
CA LEU A 47 -0.88 7.64 -2.99
C LEU A 47 0.37 8.46 -2.73
N ASN A 48 1.05 8.17 -1.61
CA ASN A 48 2.31 8.79 -1.26
C ASN A 48 3.10 7.88 -0.31
N ALA A 49 4.28 8.34 0.11
CA ALA A 49 5.15 7.55 0.98
C ALA A 49 4.51 7.19 2.32
N GLN A 50 3.59 8.02 2.82
CA GLN A 50 2.89 7.73 4.07
C GLN A 50 2.02 6.49 3.96
N ASP A 51 1.45 6.21 2.80
CA ASP A 51 0.68 4.99 2.60
C ASP A 51 1.58 3.76 2.74
N ALA A 52 2.76 3.79 2.13
CA ALA A 52 3.72 2.68 2.23
C ALA A 52 4.18 2.48 3.68
N VAL A 53 4.49 3.55 4.39
CA VAL A 53 4.88 3.49 5.79
C VAL A 53 3.76 2.92 6.65
N THR A 54 2.53 3.33 6.38
CA THR A 54 1.36 2.85 7.13
C THR A 54 1.15 1.35 6.92
N ILE A 55 1.30 0.86 5.69
CA ILE A 55 1.23 -0.57 5.41
C ILE A 55 2.33 -1.32 6.17
N GLN A 56 3.56 -0.79 6.19
CA GLN A 56 4.65 -1.41 6.93
C GLN A 56 4.34 -1.49 8.42
N LYS A 57 3.78 -0.44 9.02
CA LYS A 57 3.39 -0.44 10.42
C LYS A 57 2.36 -1.52 10.72
N TYR A 58 1.41 -1.71 9.82
CA TYR A 58 0.41 -2.77 9.97
C TYR A 58 1.06 -4.15 9.90
N VAL A 59 1.95 -4.36 8.94
CA VAL A 59 2.61 -5.66 8.74
C VAL A 59 3.43 -6.06 9.97
N ILE A 60 4.13 -5.12 10.59
CA ILE A 60 4.93 -5.39 11.79
C ILE A 60 4.14 -5.19 13.09
N ARG A 61 2.85 -4.98 12.99
CA ARG A 61 1.91 -4.91 14.12
C ARG A 61 2.08 -3.70 15.04
N LEU A 62 2.61 -2.60 14.53
CA LEU A 62 2.58 -1.33 15.25
C LEU A 62 1.18 -0.72 15.27
N ILE A 63 0.37 -1.03 14.24
CA ILE A 63 -1.04 -0.68 14.20
C ILE A 63 -1.84 -1.95 13.93
N ASN A 64 -3.11 -1.96 14.33
CA ASN A 64 -3.94 -3.17 14.29
C ASN A 64 -4.92 -3.22 13.13
N SER A 65 -5.07 -2.14 12.38
CA SER A 65 -6.05 -2.09 11.30
C SER A 65 -5.66 -1.08 10.23
N LEU A 66 -6.21 -1.28 9.03
CA LEU A 66 -6.11 -0.39 7.90
C LEU A 66 -7.52 -0.14 7.38
N PRO A 67 -7.82 1.04 6.84
CA PRO A 67 -6.98 2.24 6.78
C PRO A 67 -6.92 3.00 8.11
N VAL A 68 -6.05 3.97 8.19
CA VAL A 68 -5.99 4.85 9.35
C VAL A 68 -6.53 6.22 9.00
#